data_e37686ca9c91e0e82d873c56b6b57559
#
_entry.id   e37686ca9c91e0e82d873c56b6b57559
#
_cell.length_a   1.000
_cell.length_b   1.000
_cell.length_c   1.000
_cell.angle_alpha   90.00
_cell.angle_beta   90.00
_cell.angle_gamma   90.00
#
_symmetry.space_group_name_H-M   'P 1'
#
loop_
_entity.id
_entity.type
_entity.pdbx_description
1 polymer ?
#
loop_
_entity_poly.entity_id
_entity_poly.type
_entity_poly.pdbx_seq_one_letter_code
_entity_poly.pdbx_strand_id
1 'polypeptide(L)'
;MEVIAQIYPDRIVLSKGSQQTALSPSAPFTTRRLLVGNFAPAEQCLKQGLTELGCLGLFKRPKLVIQPMAMCEGGLSEVEERCLMELGLSAGARDVRIQAE
;
A
#
# COMPACT_ATOMS: atom_id res chain seq x y z
N MET A 1 15.14 -2.40 6.14
CA MET A 1 14.63 -2.08 4.80
C MET A 1 13.30 -1.37 4.94
N GLU A 2 13.21 -0.18 4.41
CA GLU A 2 11.99 0.63 4.46
C GLU A 2 11.50 0.90 3.05
N VAL A 3 10.18 0.76 2.84
CA VAL A 3 9.54 0.98 1.56
C VAL A 3 8.40 1.97 1.76
N ILE A 4 8.27 2.94 0.89
CA ILE A 4 7.17 3.89 0.89
C ILE A 4 6.17 3.46 -0.17
N ALA A 5 4.91 3.28 0.24
CA ALA A 5 3.83 2.92 -0.67
C ALA A 5 2.85 4.08 -0.74
N GLN A 6 2.84 4.76 -1.89
CA GLN A 6 1.89 5.83 -2.16
C GLN A 6 0.68 5.25 -2.87
N ILE A 7 -0.48 5.34 -2.24
CA ILE A 7 -1.71 4.78 -2.78
C ILE A 7 -2.55 5.88 -3.42
N TYR A 8 -2.70 5.77 -4.73
CA TYR A 8 -3.55 6.63 -5.54
C TYR A 8 -4.82 5.86 -5.92
N PRO A 9 -5.84 6.52 -6.47
CA PRO A 9 -6.98 5.78 -7.03
C PRO A 9 -6.51 4.76 -8.06
N ASP A 10 -6.78 3.49 -7.77
CA ASP A 10 -6.43 2.36 -8.63
C ASP A 10 -4.98 2.33 -9.12
N ARG A 11 -4.05 2.75 -8.26
CA ARG A 11 -2.63 2.74 -8.59
C ARG A 11 -1.82 2.80 -7.30
N ILE A 12 -0.70 2.07 -7.27
CA ILE A 12 0.23 2.10 -6.15
C ILE A 12 1.64 2.40 -6.69
N VAL A 13 2.31 3.36 -6.07
CA VAL A 13 3.70 3.67 -6.38
C VAL A 13 4.56 3.30 -5.18
N LEU A 14 5.53 2.42 -5.39
CA LEU A 14 6.44 1.96 -4.35
C LEU A 14 7.81 2.55 -4.57
N SER A 15 8.43 2.99 -3.49
CA SER A 15 9.78 3.54 -3.50
C SER A 15 10.64 2.89 -2.44
N LYS A 16 11.83 2.46 -2.84
CA LYS A 16 12.83 1.87 -1.95
C LYS A 16 14.18 2.50 -2.31
N GLY A 17 14.63 3.47 -1.52
CA GLY A 17 15.82 4.22 -1.87
C GLY A 17 15.64 4.95 -3.19
N SER A 18 16.52 4.69 -4.15
CA SER A 18 16.43 5.27 -5.49
C SER A 18 15.59 4.45 -6.45
N GLN A 19 15.14 3.26 -6.03
CA GLN A 19 14.32 2.39 -6.85
C GLN A 19 12.85 2.75 -6.69
N GLN A 20 12.10 2.70 -7.79
CA GLN A 20 10.68 3.03 -7.78
C GLN A 20 9.96 2.17 -8.80
N THR A 21 8.75 1.75 -8.47
CA THR A 21 7.88 1.05 -9.41
C THR A 21 6.45 1.51 -9.20
N ALA A 22 5.71 1.58 -10.29
CA ALA A 22 4.31 1.95 -10.28
C ALA A 22 3.50 0.77 -10.81
N LEU A 23 2.42 0.43 -10.12
CA LEU A 23 1.60 -0.71 -10.47
C LEU A 23 0.13 -0.34 -10.57
N SER A 24 -0.52 -0.94 -11.56
CA SER A 24 -1.97 -0.86 -11.69
C SER A 24 -2.54 -2.21 -11.31
N PRO A 25 -3.67 -2.24 -10.59
CA PRO A 25 -4.27 -3.51 -10.18
C PRO A 25 -4.93 -4.22 -11.35
N SER A 26 -5.10 -5.53 -11.23
CA SER A 26 -5.83 -6.32 -12.24
C SER A 26 -7.33 -6.06 -12.20
N ALA A 27 -7.82 -5.54 -11.08
CA ALA A 27 -9.21 -5.15 -10.91
C ALA A 27 -9.23 -3.87 -10.05
N PRO A 28 -10.23 -2.99 -10.23
CA PRO A 28 -10.29 -1.75 -9.45
C PRO A 28 -10.38 -2.00 -7.95
N PHE A 29 -9.57 -1.27 -7.16
CA PHE A 29 -9.67 -1.35 -5.70
C PHE A 29 -10.26 -0.08 -5.08
N THR A 30 -10.24 1.04 -5.80
CA THR A 30 -10.80 2.29 -5.29
C THR A 30 -12.31 2.33 -5.57
N THR A 31 -13.08 2.70 -4.57
CA THR A 31 -14.52 2.88 -4.69
C THR A 31 -14.84 4.37 -4.62
N ARG A 32 -16.13 4.70 -4.78
CA ARG A 32 -16.58 6.08 -4.73
C ARG A 32 -16.27 6.76 -3.38
N ARG A 33 -16.26 5.98 -2.30
CA ARG A 33 -16.10 6.51 -0.94
C ARG A 33 -14.76 6.22 -0.30
N LEU A 34 -14.07 5.17 -0.75
CA LEU A 34 -12.85 4.71 -0.11
C LEU A 34 -11.72 4.55 -1.13
N LEU A 35 -10.55 5.02 -0.77
CA LEU A 35 -9.36 4.84 -1.59
C LEU A 35 -9.08 3.35 -1.80
N VAL A 36 -9.20 2.55 -0.74
CA VAL A 36 -9.13 1.10 -0.81
C VAL A 36 -10.47 0.56 -0.33
N GLY A 37 -11.40 0.43 -1.26
CA GLY A 37 -12.72 -0.12 -0.97
C GLY A 37 -12.81 -1.61 -1.27
N ASN A 38 -11.98 -2.11 -2.18
CA ASN A 38 -11.88 -3.53 -2.51
C ASN A 38 -10.50 -4.02 -2.13
N PHE A 39 -10.43 -4.80 -1.06
CA PHE A 39 -9.17 -5.18 -0.43
C PHE A 39 -8.32 -6.12 -1.30
N ALA A 40 -8.91 -7.18 -1.84
CA ALA A 40 -8.14 -8.20 -2.55
C ALA A 40 -7.32 -7.67 -3.74
N PRO A 41 -7.87 -6.88 -4.65
CA PRO A 41 -7.06 -6.36 -5.75
C PRO A 41 -5.97 -5.38 -5.28
N ALA A 42 -6.22 -4.62 -4.21
CA ALA A 42 -5.20 -3.75 -3.63
C ALA A 42 -4.06 -4.56 -3.02
N GLU A 43 -4.40 -5.63 -2.29
CA GLU A 43 -3.42 -6.53 -1.69
C GLU A 43 -2.54 -7.18 -2.75
N GLN A 44 -3.13 -7.69 -3.81
CA GLN A 44 -2.39 -8.33 -4.90
C GLN A 44 -1.46 -7.32 -5.57
N CYS A 45 -1.94 -6.11 -5.81
CA CYS A 45 -1.17 -5.05 -6.42
C CYS A 45 0.04 -4.67 -5.56
N LEU A 46 -0.17 -4.47 -4.27
CA LEU A 46 0.92 -4.12 -3.35
C LEU A 46 1.93 -5.25 -3.22
N LYS A 47 1.46 -6.48 -3.10
CA LYS A 47 2.33 -7.65 -2.99
C LYS A 47 3.17 -7.83 -4.24
N GLN A 48 2.58 -7.65 -5.42
CA GLN A 48 3.31 -7.72 -6.68
C GLN A 48 4.43 -6.68 -6.71
N GLY A 49 4.14 -5.45 -6.31
CA GLY A 49 5.14 -4.39 -6.28
C GLY A 49 6.29 -4.67 -5.33
N LEU A 50 5.99 -5.16 -4.14
CA LEU A 50 7.01 -5.53 -3.17
C LEU A 50 7.88 -6.67 -3.71
N THR A 51 7.28 -7.62 -4.40
CA THR A 51 8.01 -8.71 -5.02
C THR A 51 8.94 -8.19 -6.13
N GLU A 52 8.45 -7.28 -6.96
CA GLU A 52 9.25 -6.70 -8.05
C GLU A 52 10.46 -5.92 -7.53
N LEU A 53 10.32 -5.26 -6.38
CA LEU A 53 11.43 -4.56 -5.74
C LEU A 53 12.36 -5.46 -4.95
N GLY A 54 12.09 -6.77 -4.92
CA GLY A 54 12.92 -7.72 -4.18
C GLY A 54 12.81 -7.57 -2.68
N CYS A 55 11.67 -7.07 -2.18
CA CYS A 55 11.46 -6.79 -0.76
C CYS A 55 10.88 -7.96 0.02
N LEU A 56 10.39 -8.98 -0.68
CA LEU A 56 9.79 -10.16 -0.05
C LEU A 56 10.64 -11.39 -0.29
N GLY A 57 10.77 -12.21 0.74
CA GLY A 57 11.50 -13.47 0.65
C GLY A 57 11.34 -14.21 1.95
N LEU A 58 11.99 -15.37 2.07
CA LEU A 58 11.86 -16.24 3.23
C LEU A 58 12.21 -15.50 4.54
N PHE A 59 13.24 -14.65 4.48
CA PHE A 59 13.68 -13.87 5.64
C PHE A 59 13.64 -12.36 5.37
N LYS A 60 12.98 -11.94 4.30
CA LYS A 60 12.89 -10.53 3.93
C LYS A 60 11.45 -10.05 4.08
N ARG A 61 11.26 -9.07 4.94
CA ARG A 61 9.96 -8.42 5.11
C ARG A 61 10.22 -6.94 5.38
N PRO A 62 9.69 -6.04 4.58
CA PRO A 62 9.99 -4.62 4.71
C PRO A 62 9.21 -3.97 5.83
N LYS A 63 9.73 -2.84 6.30
CA LYS A 63 8.94 -1.87 7.05
C LYS A 63 8.28 -1.00 6.00
N LEU A 64 6.97 -0.85 6.08
CA LEU A 64 6.21 -0.17 5.05
C LEU A 64 5.61 1.11 5.60
N VAL A 65 5.80 2.20 4.87
CA VAL A 65 5.14 3.47 5.16
C VAL A 65 4.09 3.65 4.07
N ILE A 66 2.82 3.63 4.46
CA ILE A 66 1.72 3.82 3.52
C ILE A 66 1.28 5.27 3.55
N GLN A 67 1.31 5.90 2.38
CA GLN A 67 0.86 7.27 2.19
C GLN A 67 -0.38 7.26 1.31
N PRO A 68 -1.58 7.47 1.89
CA PRO A 68 -2.77 7.66 1.07
C PRO A 68 -2.68 9.02 0.37
N MET A 69 -2.79 9.02 -0.95
CA MET A 69 -2.56 10.20 -1.77
C MET A 69 -3.86 10.84 -2.28
N ALA A 70 -5.01 10.31 -1.90
CA ALA A 70 -6.31 10.84 -2.28
C ALA A 70 -7.35 10.41 -1.26
N MET A 71 -8.51 11.09 -1.27
CA MET A 71 -9.68 10.70 -0.45
C MET A 71 -9.38 10.64 1.06
N CYS A 72 -8.45 11.46 1.51
CA CYS A 72 -8.09 11.51 2.94
C CYS A 72 -8.27 12.91 3.52
N GLU A 73 -9.12 13.72 2.91
CA GLU A 73 -9.42 15.07 3.39
C GLU A 73 -10.05 15.01 4.78
N GLY A 74 -9.56 15.84 5.68
CA GLY A 74 -10.03 15.83 7.06
C GLY A 74 -9.43 14.71 7.91
N GLY A 75 -8.51 13.94 7.36
CA GLY A 75 -7.86 12.82 8.01
C GLY A 75 -8.54 11.49 7.74
N LEU A 76 -7.91 10.41 8.16
CA LEU A 76 -8.45 9.06 7.98
C LEU A 76 -9.28 8.67 9.20
N SER A 77 -10.34 7.92 8.98
CA SER A 77 -11.09 7.30 10.07
C SER A 77 -10.30 6.11 10.62
N GLU A 78 -10.68 5.63 11.80
CA GLU A 78 -10.06 4.43 12.38
C GLU A 78 -10.20 3.22 11.47
N VAL A 79 -11.35 3.08 10.81
CA VAL A 79 -11.61 1.96 9.90
C VAL A 79 -10.67 2.03 8.70
N GLU A 80 -10.48 3.22 8.15
CA GLU A 80 -9.58 3.41 7.03
C GLU A 80 -8.12 3.15 7.40
N GLU A 81 -7.69 3.63 8.56
CA GLU A 81 -6.34 3.35 9.06
C GLU A 81 -6.12 1.86 9.25
N ARG A 82 -7.09 1.18 9.87
CA ARG A 82 -6.99 -0.27 10.09
C ARG A 82 -6.93 -1.03 8.78
N CYS A 83 -7.73 -0.62 7.80
CA CYS A 83 -7.72 -1.24 6.47
C CYS A 83 -6.33 -1.13 5.84
N LEU A 84 -5.71 0.05 5.88
CA LEU A 84 -4.38 0.26 5.31
C LEU A 84 -3.31 -0.50 6.08
N MET A 85 -3.42 -0.57 7.41
CA MET A 85 -2.51 -1.36 8.23
C MET A 85 -2.57 -2.84 7.86
N GLU A 86 -3.77 -3.38 7.76
CA GLU A 86 -3.95 -4.78 7.39
C GLU A 86 -3.51 -5.06 5.97
N LEU A 87 -3.73 -4.10 5.07
CA LEU A 87 -3.29 -4.21 3.69
C LEU A 87 -1.77 -4.42 3.63
N GLY A 88 -1.02 -3.59 4.34
CA GLY A 88 0.44 -3.69 4.36
C GLY A 88 0.93 -5.00 4.98
N LEU A 89 0.36 -5.38 6.11
CA LEU A 89 0.77 -6.61 6.80
C LEU A 89 0.42 -7.85 5.95
N SER A 90 -0.77 -7.85 5.36
CA SER A 90 -1.23 -8.96 4.53
C SER A 90 -0.40 -9.10 3.25
N ALA A 91 0.09 -7.99 2.70
CA ALA A 91 0.94 -8.00 1.52
C ALA A 91 2.37 -8.48 1.81
N GLY A 92 2.75 -8.61 3.07
CA GLY A 92 4.03 -9.16 3.47
C GLY A 92 4.92 -8.25 4.29
N ALA A 93 4.48 -7.05 4.65
CA ALA A 93 5.28 -6.15 5.47
C ALA A 93 5.46 -6.69 6.89
N ARG A 94 6.61 -6.44 7.48
CA ARG A 94 6.89 -6.78 8.87
C ARG A 94 6.22 -5.78 9.80
N ASP A 95 6.18 -4.53 9.40
CA ASP A 95 5.65 -3.44 10.18
C ASP A 95 5.07 -2.40 9.22
N VAL A 96 4.01 -1.72 9.63
CA VAL A 96 3.33 -0.73 8.79
C VAL A 96 3.10 0.55 9.59
N ARG A 97 3.39 1.67 8.96
CA ARG A 97 3.08 2.98 9.50
C ARG A 97 2.29 3.75 8.43
N ILE A 98 1.24 4.43 8.86
CA ILE A 98 0.43 5.26 7.97
C ILE A 98 0.89 6.71 8.12
N GLN A 99 1.16 7.35 6.99
CA GLN A 99 1.55 8.74 6.96
C GLN A 99 0.57 9.51 6.07
N ALA A 100 -0.49 10.02 6.67
CA ALA A 100 -1.50 10.83 5.99
C ALA A 100 -1.20 12.31 6.25
N GLU A 101 -1.46 13.13 5.26
CA GLU A 101 -1.33 14.57 5.41
C GLU A 101 -2.67 15.23 5.67
#